data_f1bc5e7537faa634314945669efece68
#
_entry.id   f1bc5e7537faa634314945669efece68
#
_cell.length_a   1.000
_cell.length_b   1.000
_cell.length_c   1.000
_cell.angle_alpha   90.00
_cell.angle_beta   90.00
_cell.angle_gamma   90.00
#
_symmetry.space_group_name_H-M   'P 1'
#
loop_
_entity.id
_entity.type
_entity.pdbx_description
1 polymer ?
#
loop_
_entity_poly.entity_id
_entity_poly.type
_entity_poly.pdbx_seq_one_letter_code
_entity_poly.pdbx_strand_id
1 'polypeptide(L)'
;MHPENRLWWQYCKIRYPRYFSGAKVIEFGSYNINGTVRDYFERCDYIGLDWRPGPGVNAVSLAHEFKTDWKFDTVISASMLEHDPYLDLSVKKMVDIMKDDGILLLTFGCCALIREHCLCEAPDGKYHPVKGSYIRDLLIKYGIYIDEFRYTHKWMNYATIEQIQAAGEIVVIGFKDKKYSTGIQYIDQMIGGDV
;
A
#
# COMPACT_ATOMS: atom_id res chain seq x y z
N MET A 1 -10.95 6.58 -1.54
CA MET A 1 -10.75 5.30 -0.79
C MET A 1 -12.05 4.50 -0.82
N HIS A 2 -11.99 3.26 -1.29
CA HIS A 2 -13.15 2.37 -1.34
C HIS A 2 -13.61 1.92 0.06
N PRO A 3 -14.91 1.63 0.28
CA PRO A 3 -15.44 1.21 1.59
C PRO A 3 -14.72 -0.02 2.19
N GLU A 4 -14.34 -0.98 1.34
CA GLU A 4 -13.64 -2.20 1.72
C GLU A 4 -12.26 -1.90 2.32
N ASN A 5 -11.56 -0.92 1.75
CA ASN A 5 -10.27 -0.49 2.27
C ASN A 5 -10.40 0.15 3.66
N ARG A 6 -11.51 0.86 3.93
CA ARG A 6 -11.74 1.44 5.26
C ARG A 6 -11.81 0.36 6.34
N LEU A 7 -12.51 -0.75 6.06
CA LEU A 7 -12.57 -1.89 6.99
C LEU A 7 -11.21 -2.54 7.20
N TRP A 8 -10.42 -2.65 6.14
CA TRP A 8 -9.07 -3.20 6.25
C TRP A 8 -8.14 -2.28 7.05
N TRP A 9 -8.18 -0.96 6.87
CA TRP A 9 -7.40 -0.03 7.67
C TRP A 9 -7.78 -0.07 9.14
N GLN A 10 -9.08 -0.19 9.44
CA GLN A 10 -9.54 -0.37 10.82
C GLN A 10 -9.06 -1.69 11.42
N TYR A 11 -9.09 -2.76 10.65
CA TYR A 11 -8.53 -4.05 11.05
C TYR A 11 -7.03 -3.95 11.34
N CYS A 12 -6.24 -3.30 10.48
CA CYS A 12 -4.82 -3.08 10.72
C CYS A 12 -4.56 -2.30 12.01
N LYS A 13 -5.34 -1.24 12.27
CA LYS A 13 -5.24 -0.44 13.50
C LYS A 13 -5.51 -1.28 14.75
N ILE A 14 -6.51 -2.15 14.72
CA ILE A 14 -6.84 -3.03 15.86
C ILE A 14 -5.75 -4.09 16.07
N ARG A 15 -5.25 -4.67 14.98
CA ARG A 15 -4.26 -5.75 15.03
C ARG A 15 -2.85 -5.29 15.38
N TYR A 16 -2.47 -4.09 14.94
CA TYR A 16 -1.13 -3.53 15.08
C TYR A 16 -1.13 -2.11 15.67
N PRO A 17 -1.74 -1.89 16.85
CA PRO A 17 -2.04 -0.54 17.36
C PRO A 17 -0.79 0.33 17.57
N ARG A 18 0.38 -0.26 17.86
CA ARG A 18 1.64 0.50 18.06
C ARG A 18 2.08 1.27 16.82
N TYR A 19 1.67 0.83 15.64
CA TYR A 19 2.03 1.48 14.37
C TYR A 19 1.06 2.58 13.95
N PHE A 20 -0.06 2.72 14.70
CA PHE A 20 -1.11 3.70 14.43
C PHE A 20 -1.21 4.78 15.52
N SER A 21 -0.42 4.69 16.59
CA SER A 21 -0.43 5.68 17.67
C SER A 21 0.98 6.02 18.14
N GLY A 22 1.34 7.31 18.10
CA GLY A 22 2.65 7.80 18.49
C GLY A 22 3.80 7.38 17.56
N ALA A 23 3.49 6.88 16.36
CA ALA A 23 4.44 6.37 15.39
C ALA A 23 4.93 7.48 14.44
N LYS A 24 6.10 7.27 13.84
CA LYS A 24 6.58 8.04 12.71
C LYS A 24 6.10 7.37 11.42
N VAL A 25 5.23 8.05 10.68
CA VAL A 25 4.49 7.52 9.53
C VAL A 25 4.86 8.25 8.25
N ILE A 26 5.01 7.52 7.16
CA ILE A 26 5.05 8.09 5.81
C ILE A 26 4.02 7.40 4.91
N GLU A 27 3.26 8.21 4.18
CA GLU A 27 2.31 7.77 3.17
C GLU A 27 2.79 8.21 1.79
N PHE A 28 2.96 7.26 0.89
CA PHE A 28 3.25 7.47 -0.52
C PHE A 28 1.94 7.50 -1.32
N GLY A 29 1.72 8.58 -2.07
CA GLY A 29 0.46 8.84 -2.76
C GLY A 29 -0.59 9.45 -1.83
N SER A 30 -0.20 10.44 -1.03
CA SER A 30 -1.06 11.02 0.01
C SER A 30 -2.06 12.05 -0.49
N TYR A 31 -2.09 12.36 -1.80
CA TYR A 31 -3.04 13.32 -2.34
C TYR A 31 -4.48 12.86 -2.10
N ASN A 32 -5.20 13.59 -1.23
CA ASN A 32 -6.55 13.21 -0.83
C ASN A 32 -7.58 13.60 -1.89
N ILE A 33 -8.06 12.62 -2.67
CA ILE A 33 -9.12 12.79 -3.67
C ILE A 33 -10.49 12.46 -3.07
N ASN A 34 -10.60 11.29 -2.41
CA ASN A 34 -11.88 10.73 -1.95
C ASN A 34 -11.79 10.04 -0.59
N GLY A 35 -10.98 10.58 0.30
CA GLY A 35 -10.72 10.06 1.65
C GLY A 35 -9.24 9.79 1.89
N THR A 36 -8.83 9.77 3.15
CA THR A 36 -7.44 9.62 3.56
C THR A 36 -7.30 8.50 4.59
N VAL A 37 -6.18 7.82 4.56
CA VAL A 37 -5.81 6.83 5.59
C VAL A 37 -5.30 7.50 6.86
N ARG A 38 -4.93 8.78 6.78
CA ARG A 38 -4.42 9.57 7.90
C ARG A 38 -5.37 9.60 9.10
N ASP A 39 -6.67 9.49 8.87
CA ASP A 39 -7.70 9.51 9.91
C ASP A 39 -7.62 8.31 10.88
N TYR A 40 -6.90 7.25 10.52
CA TYR A 40 -6.67 6.10 11.39
C TYR A 40 -5.51 6.29 12.37
N PHE A 41 -4.66 7.31 12.16
CA PHE A 41 -3.43 7.54 12.91
C PHE A 41 -3.62 8.61 13.99
N GLU A 42 -3.12 8.34 15.20
CA GLU A 42 -3.30 9.20 16.36
C GLU A 42 -1.94 9.64 16.93
N ARG A 43 -1.74 10.94 17.10
CA ARG A 43 -0.52 11.51 17.70
C ARG A 43 0.76 11.05 16.99
N CYS A 44 0.69 10.83 15.69
CA CYS A 44 1.81 10.39 14.86
C CYS A 44 2.53 11.56 14.20
N ASP A 45 3.85 11.42 14.03
CA ASP A 45 4.62 12.27 13.11
C ASP A 45 4.33 11.77 11.69
N TYR A 46 3.38 12.41 11.01
CA TYR A 46 2.86 11.93 9.74
C TYR A 46 3.34 12.79 8.57
N ILE A 47 4.03 12.16 7.60
CA ILE A 47 4.42 12.76 6.34
C ILE A 47 3.59 12.17 5.22
N GLY A 48 2.82 13.02 4.55
CA GLY A 48 2.16 12.69 3.29
C GLY A 48 3.04 13.11 2.11
N LEU A 49 3.46 12.15 1.29
CA LEU A 49 4.27 12.34 0.09
C LEU A 49 3.43 12.10 -1.15
N ASP A 50 3.51 13.04 -2.11
CA ASP A 50 2.93 12.87 -3.44
C ASP A 50 3.79 13.56 -4.49
N TRP A 51 3.67 13.20 -5.77
CA TRP A 51 4.40 13.84 -6.85
C TRP A 51 3.90 15.26 -7.15
N ARG A 52 2.68 15.60 -6.70
CA ARG A 52 2.07 16.91 -6.88
C ARG A 52 1.56 17.49 -5.55
N PRO A 53 1.51 18.82 -5.40
CA PRO A 53 0.96 19.43 -4.20
C PRO A 53 -0.57 19.30 -4.13
N GLY A 54 -1.12 19.26 -2.91
CA GLY A 54 -2.56 19.27 -2.69
C GLY A 54 -2.97 18.81 -1.29
N PRO A 55 -4.27 18.57 -1.08
CA PRO A 55 -4.77 18.14 0.22
C PRO A 55 -4.12 16.84 0.69
N GLY A 56 -3.60 16.83 1.92
CA GLY A 56 -2.92 15.67 2.51
C GLY A 56 -1.42 15.60 2.25
N VAL A 57 -0.88 16.41 1.31
CA VAL A 57 0.53 16.37 0.91
C VAL A 57 1.36 17.32 1.77
N ASN A 58 2.39 16.79 2.43
CA ASN A 58 3.37 17.55 3.21
C ASN A 58 4.72 17.69 2.46
N ALA A 59 5.03 16.72 1.60
CA ALA A 59 6.25 16.69 0.79
C ALA A 59 5.91 16.39 -0.66
N VAL A 60 6.48 17.16 -1.59
CA VAL A 60 6.28 16.99 -3.03
C VAL A 60 7.53 16.37 -3.63
N SER A 61 7.42 15.11 -4.07
CA SER A 61 8.49 14.37 -4.75
C SER A 61 7.92 13.12 -5.41
N LEU A 62 8.57 12.62 -6.45
CA LEU A 62 8.36 11.24 -6.88
C LEU A 62 8.78 10.29 -5.75
N ALA A 63 8.06 9.17 -5.60
CA ALA A 63 8.27 8.24 -4.50
C ALA A 63 9.73 7.76 -4.39
N HIS A 64 10.31 7.32 -5.50
CA HIS A 64 11.68 6.82 -5.55
C HIS A 64 12.77 7.90 -5.37
N GLU A 65 12.46 9.17 -5.63
CA GLU A 65 13.39 10.29 -5.51
C GLU A 65 13.38 10.95 -4.12
N PHE A 66 12.42 10.60 -3.27
CA PHE A 66 12.30 11.19 -1.93
C PHE A 66 13.56 10.98 -1.10
N LYS A 67 14.17 12.09 -0.66
CA LYS A 67 15.42 12.07 0.13
C LYS A 67 15.11 12.29 1.58
N THR A 68 15.55 11.38 2.43
CA THR A 68 15.42 11.46 3.88
C THR A 68 16.44 10.56 4.56
N ASP A 69 16.95 11.01 5.70
CA ASP A 69 17.74 10.19 6.62
C ASP A 69 16.87 9.52 7.69
N TRP A 70 15.57 9.84 7.69
CA TRP A 70 14.65 9.28 8.67
C TRP A 70 14.24 7.86 8.31
N LYS A 71 14.02 7.08 9.35
CA LYS A 71 13.38 5.76 9.28
C LYS A 71 12.00 5.84 9.92
N PHE A 72 11.05 5.13 9.33
CA PHE A 72 9.65 5.19 9.69
C PHE A 72 9.19 3.90 10.36
N ASP A 73 8.35 4.05 11.39
CA ASP A 73 7.67 2.93 12.06
C ASP A 73 6.62 2.32 11.13
N THR A 74 5.94 3.18 10.36
CA THR A 74 4.89 2.77 9.44
C THR A 74 5.13 3.40 8.07
N VAL A 75 5.20 2.57 7.05
CA VAL A 75 5.30 2.95 5.66
C VAL A 75 4.03 2.51 4.94
N ILE A 76 3.38 3.46 4.27
CA ILE A 76 2.06 3.26 3.66
C ILE A 76 2.11 3.60 2.18
N SER A 77 1.36 2.85 1.37
CA SER A 77 0.89 3.27 0.05
C SER A 77 -0.55 2.82 -0.13
N ALA A 78 -1.45 3.78 -0.39
CA ALA A 78 -2.87 3.54 -0.54
C ALA A 78 -3.33 3.91 -1.95
N SER A 79 -3.47 2.91 -2.83
CA SER A 79 -3.92 3.06 -4.23
C SER A 79 -3.05 4.06 -5.02
N MET A 80 -1.71 3.90 -4.92
CA MET A 80 -0.76 4.72 -5.67
C MET A 80 0.09 3.88 -6.63
N LEU A 81 0.36 2.62 -6.30
CA LEU A 81 1.32 1.81 -7.07
C LEU A 81 0.88 1.60 -8.53
N GLU A 82 -0.43 1.54 -8.78
CA GLU A 82 -1.02 1.44 -10.11
C GLU A 82 -0.91 2.73 -10.94
N HIS A 83 -0.43 3.82 -10.32
CA HIS A 83 -0.18 5.12 -10.94
C HIS A 83 1.32 5.45 -11.00
N ASP A 84 2.18 4.54 -10.58
CA ASP A 84 3.61 4.80 -10.45
C ASP A 84 4.40 4.15 -11.61
N PRO A 85 4.95 4.96 -12.54
CA PRO A 85 5.79 4.45 -13.63
C PRO A 85 7.13 3.90 -13.15
N TYR A 86 7.50 4.15 -11.88
CA TYR A 86 8.79 3.74 -11.29
C TYR A 86 8.61 2.71 -10.17
N LEU A 87 7.62 1.84 -10.30
CA LEU A 87 7.14 0.89 -9.29
C LEU A 87 8.25 0.19 -8.49
N ASP A 88 9.24 -0.42 -9.17
CA ASP A 88 10.33 -1.14 -8.51
C ASP A 88 11.18 -0.25 -7.61
N LEU A 89 11.51 0.94 -8.12
CA LEU A 89 12.32 1.92 -7.40
C LEU A 89 11.56 2.48 -6.19
N SER A 90 10.26 2.69 -6.35
CA SER A 90 9.39 3.20 -5.29
C SER A 90 9.18 2.18 -4.19
N VAL A 91 8.92 0.92 -4.54
CA VAL A 91 8.83 -0.17 -3.54
C VAL A 91 10.17 -0.35 -2.81
N LYS A 92 11.29 -0.31 -3.55
CA LYS A 92 12.61 -0.35 -2.92
C LYS A 92 12.79 0.81 -1.94
N LYS A 93 12.43 2.04 -2.33
CA LYS A 93 12.50 3.21 -1.46
C LYS A 93 11.66 3.04 -0.19
N MET A 94 10.43 2.54 -0.30
CA MET A 94 9.57 2.26 0.85
C MET A 94 10.25 1.32 1.84
N VAL A 95 10.85 0.23 1.35
CA VAL A 95 11.58 -0.73 2.19
C VAL A 95 12.85 -0.10 2.79
N ASP A 96 13.61 0.67 2.01
CA ASP A 96 14.86 1.28 2.46
C ASP A 96 14.64 2.22 3.65
N ILE A 97 13.55 3.01 3.66
CA ILE A 97 13.27 3.99 4.72
C ILE A 97 12.45 3.44 5.88
N MET A 98 12.01 2.19 5.80
CA MET A 98 11.32 1.51 6.89
C MET A 98 12.33 1.11 7.99
N LYS A 99 11.97 1.25 9.26
CA LYS A 99 12.72 0.70 10.40
C LYS A 99 12.75 -0.82 10.34
N ASP A 100 13.73 -1.45 11.01
CA ASP A 100 13.81 -2.92 11.05
C ASP A 100 12.63 -3.56 11.80
N ASP A 101 12.05 -2.83 12.76
CA ASP A 101 10.83 -3.21 13.47
C ASP A 101 9.56 -2.52 12.91
N GLY A 102 9.67 -1.89 11.75
CA GLY A 102 8.59 -1.18 11.08
C GLY A 102 7.59 -2.11 10.38
N ILE A 103 6.45 -1.54 10.02
CA ILE A 103 5.40 -2.19 9.23
C ILE A 103 5.24 -1.53 7.85
N LEU A 104 5.03 -2.34 6.83
CA LEU A 104 4.65 -1.92 5.48
C LEU A 104 3.17 -2.26 5.25
N LEU A 105 2.38 -1.26 4.89
CA LEU A 105 0.96 -1.40 4.62
C LEU A 105 0.66 -0.89 3.20
N LEU A 106 0.24 -1.79 2.31
CA LEU A 106 -0.06 -1.44 0.93
C LEU A 106 -1.50 -1.79 0.58
N THR A 107 -2.14 -0.92 -0.19
CA THR A 107 -3.32 -1.26 -1.00
C THR A 107 -3.08 -0.79 -2.43
N PHE A 108 -3.48 -1.58 -3.41
CA PHE A 108 -3.34 -1.22 -4.83
C PHE A 108 -4.33 -1.98 -5.69
N GLY A 109 -4.75 -1.35 -6.79
CA GLY A 109 -5.60 -1.96 -7.80
C GLY A 109 -4.85 -3.02 -8.58
N CYS A 110 -5.42 -4.23 -8.65
CA CYS A 110 -4.92 -5.26 -9.55
C CYS A 110 -5.63 -5.17 -10.89
N CYS A 111 -4.91 -4.86 -11.79
CA CYS A 111 -4.79 -4.70 -13.23
C CYS A 111 -5.87 -5.13 -14.22
N ALA A 112 -7.01 -5.64 -13.91
CA ALA A 112 -7.85 -6.15 -14.98
C ALA A 112 -8.70 -5.09 -15.71
N LEU A 113 -8.94 -3.93 -15.09
CA LEU A 113 -9.73 -2.86 -15.72
C LEU A 113 -9.01 -1.51 -15.62
N ILE A 114 -8.52 -1.04 -16.76
CA ILE A 114 -8.09 0.35 -16.92
C ILE A 114 -9.30 1.25 -16.73
N ARG A 115 -9.30 2.06 -15.69
CA ARG A 115 -10.33 3.08 -15.47
C ARG A 115 -9.79 4.40 -15.98
N GLU A 116 -10.42 4.96 -17.01
CA GLU A 116 -9.98 6.23 -17.63
C GLU A 116 -9.87 7.39 -16.65
N HIS A 117 -10.66 7.42 -15.57
CA HIS A 117 -10.60 8.46 -14.56
C HIS A 117 -9.29 8.46 -13.72
N CYS A 118 -8.52 7.39 -13.79
CA CYS A 118 -7.26 7.28 -13.07
C CYS A 118 -6.04 7.83 -13.84
N LEU A 119 -6.18 8.16 -15.10
CA LEU A 119 -5.05 8.59 -15.93
C LEU A 119 -4.42 9.90 -15.47
N CYS A 120 -5.21 10.83 -14.93
CA CYS A 120 -4.71 12.12 -14.43
C CYS A 120 -3.97 12.02 -13.09
N GLU A 121 -3.95 10.87 -12.45
CA GLU A 121 -3.34 10.66 -11.14
C GLU A 121 -1.88 10.22 -11.22
N ALA A 122 -1.45 9.74 -12.39
CA ALA A 122 -0.07 9.32 -12.65
C ALA A 122 0.81 10.48 -13.14
N PRO A 123 2.11 10.52 -12.78
CA PRO A 123 3.05 11.53 -13.25
C PRO A 123 3.22 11.57 -14.77
N ASP A 124 3.04 10.43 -15.44
CA ASP A 124 3.15 10.28 -16.89
C ASP A 124 1.79 10.22 -17.60
N GLY A 125 0.69 10.42 -16.86
CA GLY A 125 -0.67 10.40 -17.40
C GLY A 125 -1.16 9.01 -17.80
N LYS A 126 -0.56 7.93 -17.28
CA LYS A 126 -0.91 6.55 -17.61
C LYS A 126 -1.27 5.74 -16.37
N TYR A 127 -2.14 4.78 -16.56
CA TYR A 127 -2.39 3.74 -15.58
C TYR A 127 -1.44 2.56 -15.83
N HIS A 128 -0.74 2.12 -14.81
CA HIS A 128 0.24 1.03 -14.87
C HIS A 128 -0.35 -0.22 -14.21
N PRO A 129 -0.85 -1.19 -14.99
CA PRO A 129 -1.39 -2.42 -14.40
C PRO A 129 -0.38 -3.11 -13.49
N VAL A 130 -0.78 -3.38 -12.26
CA VAL A 130 0.08 -4.03 -11.26
C VAL A 130 -0.37 -5.46 -11.06
N LYS A 131 0.51 -6.41 -11.37
CA LYS A 131 0.29 -7.82 -11.05
C LYS A 131 0.61 -8.09 -9.59
N GLY A 132 -0.31 -8.77 -8.88
CA GLY A 132 -0.12 -9.13 -7.49
C GLY A 132 1.13 -9.98 -7.26
N SER A 133 1.34 -11.00 -8.10
CA SER A 133 2.53 -11.85 -8.06
C SER A 133 3.83 -11.05 -8.18
N TYR A 134 3.85 -10.04 -9.05
CA TYR A 134 5.01 -9.18 -9.24
C TYR A 134 5.37 -8.40 -7.96
N ILE A 135 4.38 -7.77 -7.31
CA ILE A 135 4.61 -7.07 -6.04
C ILE A 135 5.06 -8.03 -4.94
N ARG A 136 4.43 -9.21 -4.84
CA ARG A 136 4.83 -10.22 -3.87
C ARG A 136 6.31 -10.58 -4.02
N ASP A 137 6.72 -10.91 -5.24
CA ASP A 137 8.09 -11.35 -5.54
C ASP A 137 9.10 -10.20 -5.30
N LEU A 138 8.70 -8.97 -5.61
CA LEU A 138 9.49 -7.76 -5.36
C LEU A 138 9.69 -7.51 -3.85
N LEU A 139 8.64 -7.65 -3.04
CA LEU A 139 8.72 -7.52 -1.59
C LEU A 139 9.63 -8.58 -0.97
N ILE A 140 9.51 -9.84 -1.41
CA ILE A 140 10.39 -10.93 -0.98
C ILE A 140 11.83 -10.65 -1.37
N LYS A 141 12.09 -10.18 -2.60
CA LYS A 141 13.41 -9.78 -3.10
C LYS A 141 14.05 -8.71 -2.21
N TYR A 142 13.25 -7.78 -1.68
CA TYR A 142 13.75 -6.71 -0.79
C TYR A 142 13.71 -7.08 0.69
N GLY A 143 13.52 -8.35 1.02
CA GLY A 143 13.62 -8.87 2.38
C GLY A 143 12.41 -8.63 3.25
N ILE A 144 11.23 -8.40 2.66
CA ILE A 144 9.98 -8.27 3.41
C ILE A 144 9.37 -9.64 3.67
N TYR A 145 9.13 -9.93 4.94
CA TYR A 145 8.28 -11.01 5.38
C TYR A 145 6.82 -10.58 5.24
N ILE A 146 6.07 -11.28 4.39
CA ILE A 146 4.67 -10.96 4.10
C ILE A 146 3.79 -11.69 5.11
N ASP A 147 3.07 -10.94 5.93
CA ASP A 147 2.11 -11.44 6.92
C ASP A 147 0.71 -11.61 6.32
N GLU A 148 0.31 -10.67 5.45
CA GLU A 148 -0.96 -10.70 4.74
C GLU A 148 -0.77 -10.25 3.30
N PHE A 149 -1.34 -11.01 2.37
CA PHE A 149 -1.39 -10.69 0.94
C PHE A 149 -2.66 -11.28 0.35
N ARG A 150 -3.67 -10.45 0.10
CA ARG A 150 -4.97 -10.94 -0.35
C ARG A 150 -5.79 -9.88 -1.10
N TYR A 151 -6.82 -10.33 -1.79
CA TYR A 151 -7.83 -9.47 -2.38
C TYR A 151 -8.82 -8.97 -1.33
N THR A 152 -9.16 -7.67 -1.36
CA THR A 152 -10.11 -7.06 -0.41
C THR A 152 -11.52 -7.59 -0.54
N HIS A 153 -11.96 -7.92 -1.75
CA HIS A 153 -13.33 -8.36 -2.05
C HIS A 153 -13.73 -9.70 -1.41
N LYS A 154 -12.77 -10.47 -0.89
CA LYS A 154 -13.09 -11.70 -0.11
C LYS A 154 -13.85 -11.44 1.20
N TRP A 155 -13.85 -10.20 1.69
CA TRP A 155 -14.67 -9.83 2.85
C TRP A 155 -16.17 -9.73 2.52
N MET A 156 -16.49 -9.57 1.26
CA MET A 156 -17.84 -9.30 0.80
C MET A 156 -18.43 -10.51 0.08
N ASN A 157 -18.39 -11.70 0.52
CA ASN A 157 -19.09 -12.95 0.13
C ASN A 157 -19.92 -12.98 -1.20
N TYR A 158 -19.78 -11.98 -2.09
CA TYR A 158 -20.66 -11.74 -3.23
C TYR A 158 -19.96 -11.75 -4.59
N ALA A 159 -18.63 -11.80 -4.62
CA ALA A 159 -17.93 -11.69 -5.89
C ALA A 159 -17.54 -13.07 -6.44
N THR A 160 -17.81 -13.30 -7.72
CA THR A 160 -17.17 -14.42 -8.44
C THR A 160 -15.67 -14.16 -8.57
N ILE A 161 -14.89 -15.23 -8.85
CA ILE A 161 -13.43 -15.13 -9.06
C ILE A 161 -13.13 -14.09 -10.16
N GLU A 162 -13.91 -14.09 -11.24
CA GLU A 162 -13.78 -13.15 -12.35
C GLU A 162 -14.05 -11.70 -11.91
N GLN A 163 -15.03 -11.46 -11.05
CA GLN A 163 -15.32 -10.14 -10.52
C GLN A 163 -14.22 -9.65 -9.57
N ILE A 164 -13.62 -10.54 -8.77
CA ILE A 164 -12.49 -10.25 -7.90
C ILE A 164 -11.26 -9.86 -8.73
N GLN A 165 -10.98 -10.62 -9.79
CA GLN A 165 -9.86 -10.33 -10.71
C GLN A 165 -10.08 -9.07 -11.52
N ALA A 166 -11.33 -8.77 -11.87
CA ALA A 166 -11.69 -7.63 -12.70
C ALA A 166 -11.73 -6.28 -11.98
N ALA A 167 -11.99 -6.26 -10.66
CA ALA A 167 -12.19 -5.02 -9.89
C ALA A 167 -11.52 -5.04 -8.52
N GLY A 168 -10.71 -6.05 -8.24
CA GLY A 168 -10.13 -6.27 -6.91
C GLY A 168 -8.99 -5.29 -6.60
N GLU A 169 -8.92 -4.93 -5.33
CA GLU A 169 -7.71 -4.36 -4.76
C GLU A 169 -6.99 -5.43 -3.93
N ILE A 170 -5.69 -5.37 -3.96
CA ILE A 170 -4.83 -6.21 -3.13
C ILE A 170 -4.43 -5.41 -1.89
N VAL A 171 -4.43 -6.07 -0.74
CA VAL A 171 -3.92 -5.53 0.52
C VAL A 171 -2.72 -6.34 0.99
N VAL A 172 -1.74 -5.64 1.53
CA VAL A 172 -0.48 -6.25 1.99
C VAL A 172 -0.12 -5.73 3.38
N ILE A 173 0.25 -6.66 4.25
CA ILE A 173 0.95 -6.37 5.51
C ILE A 173 2.31 -7.06 5.45
N GLY A 174 3.38 -6.28 5.63
CA GLY A 174 4.75 -6.77 5.57
C GLY A 174 5.64 -6.23 6.68
N PHE A 175 6.67 -7.00 7.04
CA PHE A 175 7.69 -6.67 8.03
C PHE A 175 9.08 -7.02 7.51
N LYS A 176 10.13 -6.32 7.95
CA LYS A 176 11.51 -6.75 7.69
C LYS A 176 11.91 -7.98 8.51
N ASP A 177 11.36 -8.13 9.71
CA ASP A 177 11.67 -9.25 10.59
C ASP A 177 10.36 -9.98 10.97
N LYS A 178 10.34 -11.28 10.72
CA LYS A 178 9.21 -12.17 11.02
C LYS A 178 8.74 -12.13 12.47
N LYS A 179 9.63 -11.80 13.42
CA LYS A 179 9.29 -11.74 14.85
C LYS A 179 8.23 -10.68 15.18
N TYR A 180 8.03 -9.67 14.30
CA TYR A 180 7.02 -8.63 14.46
C TYR A 180 5.67 -8.99 13.85
N SER A 181 5.62 -10.07 13.08
CA SER A 181 4.39 -10.66 12.57
C SER A 181 3.59 -11.27 13.72
N THR A 182 2.27 -11.31 13.56
CA THR A 182 1.40 -12.05 14.50
C THR A 182 1.51 -13.57 14.35
N GLY A 183 2.28 -14.05 13.38
CA GLY A 183 2.46 -15.46 13.09
C GLY A 183 1.31 -16.08 12.29
N ILE A 184 0.25 -15.32 12.02
CA ILE A 184 -0.87 -15.75 11.17
C ILE A 184 -0.58 -15.23 9.77
N GLN A 185 0.05 -16.07 8.96
CA GLN A 185 0.32 -15.74 7.57
C GLN A 185 -0.93 -16.02 6.73
N TYR A 186 -1.43 -15.02 6.02
CA TYR A 186 -2.52 -15.15 5.07
C TYR A 186 -2.07 -14.72 3.67
N ILE A 187 -1.70 -15.69 2.86
CA ILE A 187 -1.34 -15.47 1.45
C ILE A 187 -2.41 -16.13 0.59
N ASP A 188 -3.08 -15.32 -0.23
CA ASP A 188 -4.08 -15.83 -1.15
C ASP A 188 -3.40 -16.62 -2.28
N GLN A 189 -3.64 -17.94 -2.30
CA GLN A 189 -3.06 -18.81 -3.32
C GLN A 189 -3.53 -18.48 -4.74
N MET A 190 -4.67 -17.77 -4.88
CA MET A 190 -5.19 -17.34 -6.19
C MET A 190 -4.35 -16.21 -6.82
N ILE A 191 -3.50 -15.55 -6.04
CA ILE A 191 -2.59 -14.50 -6.57
C ILE A 191 -1.42 -15.10 -7.37
N GLY A 192 -1.21 -16.40 -7.29
CA GLY A 192 -0.21 -17.13 -8.10
C GLY A 192 -0.66 -17.49 -9.52
N GLY A 193 -1.96 -17.34 -9.82
CA GLY A 193 -2.51 -17.59 -11.14
C GLY A 193 -2.83 -16.27 -11.85
N ASP A 194 -1.82 -15.51 -12.22
CA ASP A 194 -1.99 -14.36 -13.12
C ASP A 194 -2.38 -14.88 -14.51
N VAL A 195 -3.64 -14.71 -14.88
CA VAL A 195 -4.12 -14.89 -16.24
C VAL A 195 -3.81 -13.63 -17.04
#